data_aac6ee37a435d4f0f5419526e3cc9b1d
#
_entry.id   aac6ee37a435d4f0f5419526e3cc9b1d
#
_cell.length_a   1.000
_cell.length_b   1.000
_cell.length_c   1.000
_cell.angle_alpha   90.00
_cell.angle_beta   90.00
_cell.angle_gamma   90.00
#
_symmetry.space_group_name_H-M   'P 1'
#
loop_
_entity.id
_entity.type
_entity.pdbx_description
1 polymer ?
#
loop_
_entity_poly.entity_id
_entity_poly.type
_entity_poly.pdbx_seq_one_letter_code
_entity_poly.pdbx_strand_id
1 'polypeptide(L)'
;IDLFELPKGRHSLKNYAARIGAKTLQDLPYAHDARLSNSQMDVVHTYCGHDLEDTHILFKDLEKAIGVRITMSNQYNMDVRSKSDAQIAETILVRLIENKRKIKISKPRPEDYVRGVKYIAPDCISFKSQRLRDILELTQEVTYYINPKNGNLVMPPALKDVVIELGSSGMKYKLGMGGLHSQESGVSRYADDEMMLLDIDVGSYYPSLMITQQMIPKKLGPYFLELFTGFKNDRIALKHGDTSVIDKMWLPLVDENNIKGSSALIVAVLKIFLNGTFGKLGSIFSKIFSPELM
;
A
#
# COMPACT_ATOMS: atom_id res chain seq x y z
N ILE A 1 -17.84 -5.65 -10.96
CA ILE A 1 -16.75 -5.08 -10.13
C ILE A 1 -16.87 -5.67 -8.75
N ASP A 2 -15.80 -6.26 -8.26
CA ASP A 2 -15.69 -6.71 -6.88
C ASP A 2 -15.22 -5.53 -6.01
N LEU A 3 -15.99 -5.17 -5.00
CA LEU A 3 -15.67 -4.05 -4.12
C LEU A 3 -14.72 -4.43 -2.97
N PHE A 4 -14.50 -5.73 -2.72
CA PHE A 4 -13.75 -6.20 -1.56
C PHE A 4 -12.31 -5.65 -1.45
N GLU A 5 -11.64 -5.49 -2.59
CA GLU A 5 -10.23 -5.04 -2.64
C GLU A 5 -10.07 -3.51 -2.71
N LEU A 6 -11.17 -2.74 -2.82
CA LEU A 6 -11.10 -1.30 -3.03
C LEU A 6 -11.00 -0.48 -1.73
N PRO A 7 -11.77 -0.79 -0.67
CA PRO A 7 -11.73 -0.02 0.56
C PRO A 7 -10.41 -0.24 1.31
N LYS A 8 -10.01 0.76 2.08
CA LYS A 8 -8.84 0.63 2.95
C LYS A 8 -9.16 -0.24 4.17
N GLY A 9 -8.25 -1.15 4.47
CA GLY A 9 -8.39 -2.10 5.56
C GLY A 9 -9.13 -3.38 5.14
N ARG A 10 -9.29 -4.30 6.07
CA ARG A 10 -10.05 -5.55 5.87
C ARG A 10 -11.15 -5.61 6.90
N HIS A 11 -12.30 -5.11 6.54
CA HIS A 11 -13.48 -5.06 7.39
C HIS A 11 -14.65 -5.77 6.71
N SER A 12 -15.64 -6.19 7.50
CA SER A 12 -16.91 -6.68 6.94
C SER A 12 -17.68 -5.55 6.25
N LEU A 13 -18.62 -5.91 5.36
CA LEU A 13 -19.52 -4.95 4.72
C LEU A 13 -20.21 -4.03 5.74
N LYS A 14 -20.70 -4.58 6.84
CA LYS A 14 -21.35 -3.83 7.92
C LYS A 14 -20.44 -2.82 8.59
N ASN A 15 -19.18 -3.18 8.82
CA ASN A 15 -18.22 -2.24 9.39
C ASN A 15 -17.92 -1.07 8.44
N TYR A 16 -17.86 -1.31 7.13
CA TYR A 16 -17.77 -0.23 6.15
C TYR A 16 -19.05 0.59 6.12
N ALA A 17 -20.20 -0.07 6.02
CA ALA A 17 -21.51 0.57 5.99
C ALA A 17 -21.74 1.47 7.22
N ALA A 18 -21.40 0.98 8.42
CA ALA A 18 -21.46 1.78 9.65
C ALA A 18 -20.62 3.05 9.59
N ARG A 19 -19.38 2.96 9.07
CA ARG A 19 -18.46 4.10 8.97
C ARG A 19 -18.90 5.16 7.97
N ILE A 20 -19.64 4.77 6.92
CA ILE A 20 -20.15 5.67 5.90
C ILE A 20 -21.59 6.09 6.14
N GLY A 21 -22.17 5.75 7.31
CA GLY A 21 -23.46 6.24 7.77
C GLY A 21 -24.67 5.48 7.23
N ALA A 22 -24.56 4.17 7.03
CA ALA A 22 -25.72 3.33 6.72
C ALA A 22 -26.81 3.45 7.81
N LYS A 23 -28.07 3.49 7.37
CA LYS A 23 -29.20 3.71 8.27
C LYS A 23 -29.58 2.45 9.06
N THR A 24 -29.38 1.28 8.47
CA THR A 24 -29.78 0.00 9.04
C THR A 24 -28.59 -0.94 9.02
N LEU A 25 -28.24 -1.47 10.18
CA LEU A 25 -27.22 -2.51 10.33
C LEU A 25 -27.85 -3.70 11.01
N GLN A 26 -27.86 -4.83 10.35
CA GLN A 26 -28.47 -6.05 10.86
C GLN A 26 -27.49 -7.21 10.75
N ASP A 27 -27.36 -8.00 11.83
CA ASP A 27 -26.62 -9.25 11.77
C ASP A 27 -27.42 -10.36 11.09
N LEU A 28 -26.72 -11.38 10.58
CA LEU A 28 -27.38 -12.55 9.99
C LEU A 28 -28.35 -13.14 11.00
N PRO A 29 -29.66 -13.22 10.67
CA PRO A 29 -30.69 -13.55 11.66
C PRO A 29 -30.63 -15.01 12.12
N TYR A 30 -30.04 -15.90 11.35
CA TYR A 30 -29.91 -17.32 11.62
C TYR A 30 -28.50 -17.81 11.29
N ALA A 31 -28.09 -18.94 11.87
CA ALA A 31 -26.82 -19.58 11.50
C ALA A 31 -26.84 -19.93 9.99
N HIS A 32 -25.67 -19.79 9.33
CA HIS A 32 -25.53 -19.97 7.88
C HIS A 32 -25.85 -21.40 7.39
N ASP A 33 -25.85 -22.38 8.29
CA ASP A 33 -26.17 -23.80 8.05
C ASP A 33 -27.56 -24.20 8.59
N ALA A 34 -28.35 -23.24 9.09
CA ALA A 34 -29.69 -23.50 9.63
C ALA A 34 -30.67 -23.92 8.52
N ARG A 35 -31.54 -24.91 8.81
CA ARG A 35 -32.70 -25.21 7.98
C ARG A 35 -33.82 -24.24 8.32
N LEU A 36 -34.27 -23.47 7.33
CA LEU A 36 -35.21 -22.39 7.52
C LEU A 36 -36.64 -22.85 7.15
N SER A 37 -37.64 -22.41 7.93
CA SER A 37 -39.05 -22.45 7.55
C SER A 37 -39.38 -21.32 6.56
N ASN A 38 -40.56 -21.37 5.91
CA ASN A 38 -40.96 -20.32 4.98
C ASN A 38 -41.04 -18.94 5.63
N SER A 39 -41.54 -18.81 6.86
CA SER A 39 -41.59 -17.55 7.59
C SER A 39 -40.20 -17.03 7.98
N GLN A 40 -39.25 -17.90 8.23
CA GLN A 40 -37.84 -17.51 8.48
C GLN A 40 -37.14 -17.07 7.19
N MET A 41 -37.53 -17.62 6.05
CA MET A 41 -37.06 -17.18 4.72
C MET A 41 -37.40 -15.71 4.46
N ASP A 42 -38.59 -15.24 4.85
CA ASP A 42 -39.00 -13.84 4.69
C ASP A 42 -38.10 -12.89 5.50
N VAL A 43 -37.71 -13.32 6.71
CA VAL A 43 -36.74 -12.56 7.53
C VAL A 43 -35.38 -12.50 6.84
N VAL A 44 -34.91 -13.59 6.26
CA VAL A 44 -33.64 -13.62 5.52
C VAL A 44 -33.72 -12.75 4.25
N HIS A 45 -34.83 -12.74 3.55
CA HIS A 45 -35.02 -11.84 2.39
C HIS A 45 -34.90 -10.37 2.78
N THR A 46 -35.51 -9.97 3.90
CA THR A 46 -35.38 -8.61 4.44
C THR A 46 -33.93 -8.28 4.77
N TYR A 47 -33.23 -9.21 5.44
CA TYR A 47 -31.81 -9.07 5.73
C TYR A 47 -30.96 -8.92 4.45
N CYS A 48 -31.20 -9.73 3.42
CA CYS A 48 -30.53 -9.59 2.12
C CYS A 48 -30.81 -8.21 1.47
N GLY A 49 -32.00 -7.66 1.65
CA GLY A 49 -32.32 -6.29 1.21
C GLY A 49 -31.39 -5.25 1.86
N HIS A 50 -31.17 -5.34 3.18
CA HIS A 50 -30.26 -4.45 3.89
C HIS A 50 -28.79 -4.61 3.44
N ASP A 51 -28.32 -5.84 3.23
CA ASP A 51 -26.97 -6.10 2.70
C ASP A 51 -26.78 -5.53 1.28
N LEU A 52 -27.84 -5.53 0.44
CA LEU A 52 -27.81 -4.89 -0.88
C LEU A 52 -27.75 -3.36 -0.77
N GLU A 53 -28.51 -2.76 0.16
CA GLU A 53 -28.46 -1.32 0.43
C GLU A 53 -27.07 -0.90 0.93
N ASP A 54 -26.48 -1.63 1.87
CA ASP A 54 -25.15 -1.41 2.39
C ASP A 54 -24.09 -1.51 1.27
N THR A 55 -24.23 -2.49 0.38
CA THR A 55 -23.34 -2.65 -0.78
C THR A 55 -23.48 -1.47 -1.74
N HIS A 56 -24.71 -0.98 -1.96
CA HIS A 56 -24.96 0.18 -2.82
C HIS A 56 -24.35 1.46 -2.24
N ILE A 57 -24.52 1.69 -0.95
CA ILE A 57 -23.92 2.85 -0.26
C ILE A 57 -22.39 2.79 -0.38
N LEU A 58 -21.78 1.64 -0.13
CA LEU A 58 -20.35 1.43 -0.29
C LEU A 58 -19.89 1.66 -1.74
N PHE A 59 -20.66 1.17 -2.73
CA PHE A 59 -20.35 1.42 -4.14
C PHE A 59 -20.34 2.93 -4.45
N LYS A 60 -21.30 3.69 -3.94
CA LYS A 60 -21.36 5.16 -4.10
C LYS A 60 -20.19 5.86 -3.46
N ASP A 61 -19.81 5.47 -2.25
CA ASP A 61 -18.62 6.02 -1.56
C ASP A 61 -17.33 5.78 -2.36
N LEU A 62 -17.24 4.62 -3.01
CA LEU A 62 -16.08 4.22 -3.81
C LEU A 62 -16.12 4.71 -5.27
N GLU A 63 -17.13 5.45 -5.70
CA GLU A 63 -17.35 5.81 -7.11
C GLU A 63 -16.12 6.47 -7.76
N LYS A 64 -15.45 7.38 -7.04
CA LYS A 64 -14.20 8.00 -7.50
C LYS A 64 -13.07 6.98 -7.69
N ALA A 65 -12.89 6.07 -6.74
CA ALA A 65 -11.87 5.03 -6.83
C ALA A 65 -12.14 4.04 -7.96
N ILE A 66 -13.42 3.74 -8.21
CA ILE A 66 -13.87 2.91 -9.33
C ILE A 66 -13.59 3.64 -10.66
N GLY A 67 -13.93 4.93 -10.76
CA GLY A 67 -13.66 5.74 -11.95
C GLY A 67 -12.19 5.74 -12.34
N VAL A 68 -11.27 5.95 -11.40
CA VAL A 68 -9.82 5.85 -11.63
C VAL A 68 -9.45 4.47 -12.20
N ARG A 69 -9.99 3.38 -11.66
CA ARG A 69 -9.70 2.01 -12.13
C ARG A 69 -10.26 1.73 -13.52
N ILE A 70 -11.44 2.25 -13.85
CA ILE A 70 -12.01 2.15 -15.20
C ILE A 70 -11.10 2.85 -16.20
N THR A 71 -10.66 4.07 -15.88
CA THR A 71 -9.74 4.84 -16.73
C THR A 71 -8.43 4.10 -16.94
N MET A 72 -7.81 3.58 -15.87
CA MET A 72 -6.59 2.77 -15.97
C MET A 72 -6.80 1.49 -16.76
N SER A 73 -7.96 0.83 -16.63
CA SER A 73 -8.29 -0.37 -17.41
C SER A 73 -8.30 -0.09 -18.91
N ASN A 74 -8.91 1.02 -19.30
CA ASN A 74 -8.98 1.46 -20.69
C ASN A 74 -7.60 1.86 -21.23
N GLN A 75 -6.85 2.67 -20.47
CA GLN A 75 -5.53 3.18 -20.89
C GLN A 75 -4.52 2.05 -21.12
N TYR A 76 -4.48 1.05 -20.23
CA TYR A 76 -3.50 -0.02 -20.31
C TYR A 76 -4.04 -1.27 -20.99
N ASN A 77 -5.29 -1.25 -21.46
CA ASN A 77 -6.00 -2.40 -22.04
C ASN A 77 -5.88 -3.65 -21.14
N MET A 78 -6.22 -3.48 -19.86
CA MET A 78 -6.14 -4.50 -18.82
C MET A 78 -7.24 -4.29 -17.77
N ASP A 79 -7.99 -5.32 -17.41
CA ASP A 79 -8.99 -5.19 -16.36
C ASP A 79 -8.34 -5.09 -14.97
N VAL A 80 -8.39 -3.89 -14.40
CA VAL A 80 -7.91 -3.60 -13.05
C VAL A 80 -9.01 -3.11 -12.10
N ARG A 81 -10.29 -3.19 -12.53
CA ARG A 81 -11.43 -2.62 -11.81
C ARG A 81 -11.64 -3.22 -10.41
N SER A 82 -11.33 -4.51 -10.25
CA SER A 82 -11.47 -5.25 -8.99
C SER A 82 -10.13 -5.51 -8.28
N LYS A 83 -9.09 -4.74 -8.59
CA LYS A 83 -7.75 -4.90 -8.00
C LYS A 83 -7.50 -3.87 -6.91
N SER A 84 -6.80 -4.28 -5.86
CA SER A 84 -6.23 -3.34 -4.88
C SER A 84 -5.16 -2.45 -5.52
N ASP A 85 -4.87 -1.31 -4.90
CA ASP A 85 -3.86 -0.36 -5.41
C ASP A 85 -2.50 -1.05 -5.64
N ALA A 86 -2.09 -1.92 -4.72
CA ALA A 86 -0.84 -2.66 -4.84
C ALA A 86 -0.85 -3.68 -6.01
N GLN A 87 -1.99 -4.33 -6.25
CA GLN A 87 -2.15 -5.24 -7.40
C GLN A 87 -2.18 -4.47 -8.73
N ILE A 88 -2.77 -3.28 -8.77
CA ILE A 88 -2.76 -2.41 -9.96
C ILE A 88 -1.34 -2.00 -10.28
N ALA A 89 -0.60 -1.48 -9.30
CA ALA A 89 0.78 -1.04 -9.46
C ALA A 89 1.64 -2.17 -10.04
N GLU A 90 1.61 -3.35 -9.43
CA GLU A 90 2.32 -4.53 -9.92
C GLU A 90 1.93 -4.90 -11.35
N THR A 91 0.63 -4.99 -11.61
CA THR A 91 0.12 -5.47 -12.92
C THR A 91 0.58 -4.56 -14.06
N ILE A 92 0.48 -3.24 -13.88
CA ILE A 92 0.82 -2.27 -14.93
C ILE A 92 2.33 -2.11 -15.05
N LEU A 93 3.07 -1.96 -13.95
CA LEU A 93 4.54 -1.87 -13.98
C LEU A 93 5.17 -3.09 -14.68
N VAL A 94 4.72 -4.29 -14.32
CA VAL A 94 5.20 -5.52 -14.95
C VAL A 94 4.91 -5.49 -16.46
N ARG A 95 3.71 -5.11 -16.86
CA ARG A 95 3.34 -5.02 -18.29
C ARG A 95 4.21 -4.02 -19.05
N LEU A 96 4.43 -2.83 -18.51
CA LEU A 96 5.28 -1.81 -19.13
C LEU A 96 6.71 -2.32 -19.32
N ILE A 97 7.26 -2.98 -18.31
CA ILE A 97 8.61 -3.55 -18.35
C ILE A 97 8.69 -4.74 -19.30
N GLU A 98 7.73 -5.68 -19.27
CA GLU A 98 7.64 -6.80 -20.21
C GLU A 98 7.62 -6.30 -21.66
N ASN A 99 6.82 -5.29 -21.95
CA ASN A 99 6.72 -4.69 -23.29
C ASN A 99 8.02 -4.03 -23.73
N LYS A 100 8.66 -3.26 -22.86
CA LYS A 100 9.92 -2.55 -23.16
C LYS A 100 11.08 -3.53 -23.37
N ARG A 101 11.20 -4.51 -22.47
CA ARG A 101 12.34 -5.46 -22.48
C ARG A 101 12.12 -6.70 -23.36
N LYS A 102 10.89 -6.88 -23.89
CA LYS A 102 10.48 -8.07 -24.67
C LYS A 102 10.73 -9.39 -23.91
N ILE A 103 10.44 -9.39 -22.60
CA ILE A 103 10.58 -10.55 -21.71
C ILE A 103 9.25 -10.87 -21.05
N LYS A 104 9.14 -12.07 -20.48
CA LYS A 104 8.03 -12.46 -19.60
C LYS A 104 8.53 -12.53 -18.16
N ILE A 105 7.83 -11.87 -17.24
CA ILE A 105 8.16 -11.88 -15.82
C ILE A 105 7.22 -12.85 -15.10
N SER A 106 7.80 -13.88 -14.50
CA SER A 106 7.06 -14.89 -13.72
C SER A 106 7.03 -14.55 -12.22
N LYS A 107 6.06 -15.11 -11.53
CA LYS A 107 6.03 -15.11 -10.05
C LYS A 107 7.29 -15.84 -9.51
N PRO A 108 7.66 -15.58 -8.24
CA PRO A 108 8.75 -16.32 -7.61
C PRO A 108 8.39 -17.82 -7.51
N ARG A 109 9.39 -18.68 -7.43
CA ARG A 109 9.23 -20.12 -7.25
C ARG A 109 9.33 -20.48 -5.77
N PRO A 110 8.82 -21.64 -5.33
CA PRO A 110 8.89 -22.06 -3.93
C PRO A 110 10.31 -22.02 -3.34
N GLU A 111 11.33 -22.35 -4.14
CA GLU A 111 12.74 -22.28 -3.73
C GLU A 111 13.22 -20.84 -3.44
N ASP A 112 12.56 -19.83 -3.99
CA ASP A 112 12.88 -18.43 -3.71
C ASP A 112 12.38 -17.99 -2.31
N TYR A 113 11.47 -18.77 -1.68
CA TYR A 113 10.86 -18.43 -0.38
C TYR A 113 11.68 -18.82 0.83
N VAL A 114 12.61 -19.74 0.67
CA VAL A 114 13.35 -20.38 1.77
C VAL A 114 14.61 -19.62 2.15
N ARG A 115 15.00 -18.66 1.35
CA ARG A 115 16.25 -17.90 1.60
C ARG A 115 16.04 -16.88 2.69
N GLY A 116 16.84 -16.99 3.74
CA GLY A 116 16.99 -15.91 4.70
C GLY A 116 17.66 -14.71 4.02
N VAL A 117 17.21 -13.52 4.35
CA VAL A 117 17.80 -12.25 3.91
C VAL A 117 18.42 -11.53 5.09
N LYS A 118 19.49 -10.78 4.85
CA LYS A 118 20.13 -9.92 5.84
C LYS A 118 19.87 -8.47 5.48
N TYR A 119 19.68 -7.65 6.49
CA TYR A 119 19.59 -6.22 6.31
C TYR A 119 20.97 -5.64 6.01
N ILE A 120 21.03 -4.81 4.98
CA ILE A 120 22.23 -4.04 4.61
C ILE A 120 21.91 -2.58 4.84
N ALA A 121 22.52 -2.00 5.87
CA ALA A 121 22.29 -0.59 6.17
C ALA A 121 22.91 0.29 5.08
N PRO A 122 22.17 1.30 4.57
CA PRO A 122 22.76 2.35 3.73
C PRO A 122 23.85 3.12 4.47
N ASP A 123 24.90 3.55 3.77
CA ASP A 123 26.05 4.27 4.33
C ASP A 123 25.68 5.58 5.04
N CYS A 124 24.53 6.16 4.71
CA CYS A 124 24.03 7.37 5.35
C CYS A 124 23.47 7.12 6.77
N ILE A 125 23.26 5.87 7.18
CA ILE A 125 22.75 5.55 8.51
C ILE A 125 23.91 5.52 9.51
N SER A 126 23.91 6.49 10.42
CA SER A 126 24.85 6.56 11.54
C SER A 126 24.18 7.08 12.80
N PHE A 127 24.59 6.56 13.95
CA PHE A 127 24.03 6.97 15.24
C PHE A 127 25.10 7.43 16.21
N LYS A 128 24.81 8.50 16.96
CA LYS A 128 25.70 8.99 18.04
C LYS A 128 25.56 8.13 19.29
N SER A 129 24.38 7.64 19.59
CA SER A 129 24.10 6.79 20.76
C SER A 129 24.68 5.39 20.58
N GLN A 130 25.40 4.87 21.59
CA GLN A 130 25.93 3.50 21.57
C GLN A 130 24.79 2.49 21.43
N ARG A 131 23.73 2.65 22.22
CA ARG A 131 22.55 1.74 22.16
C ARG A 131 21.96 1.64 20.75
N LEU A 132 21.86 2.75 19.99
CA LEU A 132 21.34 2.69 18.62
C LEU A 132 22.33 2.04 17.65
N ARG A 133 23.64 2.17 17.88
CA ARG A 133 24.65 1.43 17.12
C ARG A 133 24.54 -0.07 17.36
N ASP A 134 24.42 -0.48 18.63
CA ASP A 134 24.27 -1.90 18.99
C ASP A 134 22.99 -2.51 18.37
N ILE A 135 21.89 -1.75 18.33
CA ILE A 135 20.64 -2.19 17.69
C ILE A 135 20.82 -2.28 16.16
N LEU A 136 21.52 -1.35 15.53
CA LEU A 136 21.82 -1.40 14.10
C LEU A 136 22.66 -2.64 13.76
N GLU A 137 23.72 -2.89 14.53
CA GLU A 137 24.59 -4.06 14.40
C GLU A 137 23.77 -5.36 14.53
N LEU A 138 22.97 -5.48 15.59
CA LEU A 138 22.07 -6.61 15.79
C LEU A 138 21.10 -6.78 14.60
N THR A 139 20.57 -5.68 14.05
CA THR A 139 19.66 -5.71 12.90
C THR A 139 20.36 -6.25 11.63
N GLN A 140 21.65 -5.99 11.47
CA GLN A 140 22.46 -6.49 10.35
C GLN A 140 22.91 -7.95 10.55
N GLU A 141 23.14 -8.35 11.81
CA GLU A 141 23.60 -9.72 12.14
C GLU A 141 22.52 -10.78 12.01
N VAL A 142 21.26 -10.44 12.31
CA VAL A 142 20.16 -11.38 12.28
C VAL A 142 19.76 -11.74 10.84
N THR A 143 19.17 -12.91 10.69
CA THR A 143 18.62 -13.36 9.42
C THR A 143 17.10 -13.25 9.44
N TYR A 144 16.53 -12.61 8.45
CA TYR A 144 15.09 -12.49 8.25
C TYR A 144 14.61 -13.61 7.33
N TYR A 145 13.66 -14.39 7.79
CA TYR A 145 13.10 -15.50 7.03
C TYR A 145 11.71 -15.15 6.50
N ILE A 146 11.38 -15.73 5.36
CA ILE A 146 10.05 -15.60 4.76
C ILE A 146 9.17 -16.73 5.29
N ASN A 147 7.99 -16.39 5.80
CA ASN A 147 7.00 -17.37 6.18
C ASN A 147 6.43 -18.03 4.92
N PRO A 148 6.64 -19.34 4.71
CA PRO A 148 6.21 -20.01 3.48
C PRO A 148 4.69 -20.10 3.32
N LYS A 149 3.92 -19.93 4.41
CA LYS A 149 2.46 -19.99 4.37
C LYS A 149 1.82 -18.71 3.83
N ASN A 150 2.35 -17.55 4.17
CA ASN A 150 1.75 -16.25 3.82
C ASN A 150 2.71 -15.32 3.07
N GLY A 151 3.98 -15.70 2.92
CA GLY A 151 4.98 -14.94 2.21
C GLY A 151 5.48 -13.67 2.89
N ASN A 152 5.11 -13.45 4.13
CA ASN A 152 5.58 -12.29 4.87
C ASN A 152 6.97 -12.54 5.46
N LEU A 153 7.79 -11.50 5.50
CA LEU A 153 9.01 -11.51 6.30
C LEU A 153 8.65 -11.62 7.78
N VAL A 154 9.38 -12.47 8.50
CA VAL A 154 9.18 -12.70 9.92
C VAL A 154 10.20 -11.87 10.70
N MET A 155 9.71 -11.10 11.68
CA MET A 155 10.57 -10.39 12.60
C MET A 155 11.44 -11.39 13.37
N PRO A 156 12.78 -11.29 13.32
CA PRO A 156 13.67 -12.15 14.07
C PRO A 156 13.40 -12.07 15.59
N PRO A 157 13.42 -13.20 16.31
CA PRO A 157 13.17 -13.19 17.76
C PRO A 157 14.03 -12.19 18.52
N ALA A 158 15.29 -12.03 18.16
CA ALA A 158 16.22 -11.10 18.80
C ALA A 158 15.80 -9.62 18.68
N LEU A 159 14.99 -9.27 17.68
CA LEU A 159 14.51 -7.90 17.46
C LEU A 159 13.08 -7.67 17.94
N LYS A 160 12.32 -8.74 18.18
CA LYS A 160 10.89 -8.67 18.46
C LYS A 160 10.54 -7.81 19.67
N ASP A 161 11.38 -7.88 20.71
CA ASP A 161 11.14 -7.21 21.99
C ASP A 161 12.08 -6.01 22.22
N VAL A 162 12.79 -5.58 21.17
CA VAL A 162 13.65 -4.40 21.24
C VAL A 162 12.78 -3.16 21.32
N VAL A 163 12.86 -2.47 22.46
CA VAL A 163 12.24 -1.17 22.71
C VAL A 163 13.33 -0.11 22.78
N ILE A 164 13.13 0.97 22.05
CA ILE A 164 14.01 2.12 21.99
C ILE A 164 13.35 3.26 22.74
N GLU A 165 13.96 3.75 23.78
CA GLU A 165 13.54 4.97 24.49
C GLU A 165 14.38 6.13 24.00
N LEU A 166 13.72 7.17 23.49
CA LEU A 166 14.38 8.35 22.94
C LEU A 166 14.01 9.60 23.73
N GLY A 167 15.06 10.37 24.04
CA GLY A 167 14.92 11.66 24.70
C GLY A 167 14.54 11.59 26.19
N SER A 168 14.45 12.74 26.82
CA SER A 168 14.04 12.90 28.24
C SER A 168 12.55 12.68 28.47
N SER A 169 11.75 12.65 27.39
CA SER A 169 10.29 12.45 27.44
C SER A 169 9.87 11.00 27.70
N GLY A 170 10.81 10.05 27.69
CA GLY A 170 10.53 8.62 27.85
C GLY A 170 9.71 8.02 26.71
N MET A 171 9.70 8.64 25.53
CA MET A 171 8.99 8.12 24.36
C MET A 171 9.57 6.78 23.93
N LYS A 172 8.71 5.78 23.76
CA LYS A 172 9.08 4.42 23.41
C LYS A 172 8.76 4.13 21.95
N TYR A 173 9.71 3.49 21.28
CA TYR A 173 9.58 3.06 19.90
C TYR A 173 9.87 1.58 19.77
N LYS A 174 9.18 0.92 18.85
CA LYS A 174 9.37 -0.49 18.52
C LYS A 174 9.73 -0.65 17.06
N LEU A 175 10.63 -1.58 16.77
CA LEU A 175 10.97 -1.97 15.41
C LEU A 175 9.82 -2.76 14.79
N GLY A 176 9.34 -2.33 13.63
CA GLY A 176 8.45 -3.08 12.76
C GLY A 176 9.16 -3.45 11.46
N MET A 177 8.60 -4.37 10.67
CA MET A 177 9.16 -4.75 9.38
C MET A 177 9.14 -3.62 8.34
N GLY A 178 8.34 -2.59 8.56
CA GLY A 178 8.24 -1.41 7.67
C GLY A 178 8.80 -0.14 8.27
N GLY A 179 9.42 -0.19 9.45
CA GLY A 179 10.01 0.98 10.08
C GLY A 179 9.89 1.00 11.61
N LEU A 180 10.23 2.14 12.17
CA LEU A 180 10.18 2.39 13.60
C LEU A 180 8.83 3.04 13.95
N HIS A 181 8.13 2.49 14.94
CA HIS A 181 6.81 2.94 15.35
C HIS A 181 6.79 3.36 16.81
N SER A 182 6.19 4.53 17.08
CA SER A 182 5.89 4.97 18.44
C SER A 182 4.92 4.00 19.11
N GLN A 183 5.13 3.75 20.40
CA GLN A 183 4.30 2.88 21.24
C GLN A 183 3.35 3.69 22.15
N GLU A 184 3.24 4.98 21.93
CA GLU A 184 2.35 5.82 22.72
C GLU A 184 0.88 5.51 22.37
N SER A 185 0.05 5.42 23.41
CA SER A 185 -1.38 5.19 23.29
C SER A 185 -2.12 6.03 24.32
N GLY A 186 -3.23 6.68 23.92
CA GLY A 186 -4.05 7.48 24.82
C GLY A 186 -3.38 8.78 25.30
N VAL A 187 -2.40 9.29 24.56
CA VAL A 187 -1.68 10.53 24.89
C VAL A 187 -2.22 11.68 24.06
N SER A 188 -2.53 12.79 24.73
CA SER A 188 -2.84 14.07 24.10
C SER A 188 -1.74 15.08 24.43
N ARG A 189 -1.32 15.86 23.45
CA ARG A 189 -0.33 16.92 23.60
C ARG A 189 -0.89 18.21 23.05
N TYR A 190 -0.58 19.31 23.69
CA TYR A 190 -1.05 20.64 23.32
C TYR A 190 0.14 21.56 23.17
N ALA A 191 0.08 22.44 22.16
CA ALA A 191 1.00 23.56 22.06
C ALA A 191 0.62 24.63 23.10
N ASP A 192 1.63 25.29 23.65
CA ASP A 192 1.50 26.44 24.57
C ASP A 192 2.60 27.49 24.27
N ASP A 193 2.82 28.43 25.15
CA ASP A 193 3.80 29.48 24.94
C ASP A 193 5.26 28.97 24.98
N GLU A 194 5.50 27.78 25.55
CA GLU A 194 6.82 27.16 25.69
C GLU A 194 7.04 25.98 24.73
N MET A 195 5.96 25.37 24.22
CA MET A 195 6.01 24.16 23.38
C MET A 195 5.30 24.34 22.04
N MET A 196 6.00 23.99 20.99
CA MET A 196 5.48 23.90 19.62
C MET A 196 5.26 22.46 19.23
N LEU A 197 4.10 22.15 18.64
CA LEU A 197 3.84 20.86 17.98
C LEU A 197 4.17 20.99 16.50
N LEU A 198 5.04 20.12 16.03
CA LEU A 198 5.43 20.02 14.61
C LEU A 198 4.98 18.68 14.06
N ASP A 199 4.27 18.71 12.94
CA ASP A 199 4.03 17.53 12.09
C ASP A 199 4.95 17.61 10.87
N ILE A 200 5.91 16.69 10.79
CA ILE A 200 6.91 16.65 9.73
C ILE A 200 6.74 15.35 8.93
N ASP A 201 6.33 15.49 7.68
CA ASP A 201 6.19 14.38 6.75
C ASP A 201 7.23 14.45 5.62
N VAL A 202 7.75 13.29 5.21
CA VAL A 202 8.67 13.18 4.08
C VAL A 202 7.88 12.91 2.80
N GLY A 203 7.88 13.88 1.91
CA GLY A 203 7.18 13.77 0.63
C GLY A 203 7.65 12.57 -0.21
N SER A 204 6.72 11.64 -0.50
CA SER A 204 6.99 10.42 -1.27
C SER A 204 8.12 9.58 -0.67
N TYR A 205 8.09 9.32 0.64
CA TYR A 205 9.17 8.71 1.41
C TYR A 205 9.68 7.39 0.80
N TYR A 206 8.86 6.34 0.72
CA TYR A 206 9.28 5.05 0.12
C TYR A 206 9.74 5.17 -1.34
N PRO A 207 9.04 5.87 -2.23
CA PRO A 207 9.54 6.12 -3.58
C PRO A 207 10.91 6.79 -3.62
N SER A 208 11.14 7.77 -2.74
CA SER A 208 12.43 8.46 -2.67
C SER A 208 13.55 7.52 -2.19
N LEU A 209 13.28 6.69 -1.17
CA LEU A 209 14.23 5.66 -0.74
C LEU A 209 14.57 4.69 -1.85
N MET A 210 13.57 4.15 -2.56
CA MET A 210 13.80 3.23 -3.66
C MET A 210 14.68 3.82 -4.75
N ILE A 211 14.49 5.09 -5.07
CA ILE A 211 15.27 5.79 -6.10
C ILE A 211 16.69 6.08 -5.61
N THR A 212 16.85 6.68 -4.42
CA THR A 212 18.16 7.09 -3.90
C THR A 212 19.06 5.91 -3.55
N GLN A 213 18.48 4.81 -3.08
CA GLN A 213 19.20 3.57 -2.78
C GLN A 213 19.27 2.62 -3.99
N GLN A 214 18.80 3.06 -5.17
CA GLN A 214 18.79 2.27 -6.40
C GLN A 214 18.21 0.85 -6.22
N MET A 215 17.09 0.76 -5.51
CA MET A 215 16.43 -0.50 -5.20
C MET A 215 15.76 -1.08 -6.43
N ILE A 216 16.49 -1.89 -7.17
CA ILE A 216 16.03 -2.50 -8.44
C ILE A 216 15.70 -3.97 -8.22
N PRO A 217 14.42 -4.38 -8.29
CA PRO A 217 14.07 -5.80 -8.29
C PRO A 217 14.77 -6.50 -9.47
N LYS A 218 15.53 -7.56 -9.20
CA LYS A 218 16.36 -8.25 -10.21
C LYS A 218 15.61 -8.63 -11.48
N LYS A 219 14.38 -9.08 -11.34
CA LYS A 219 13.52 -9.47 -12.48
C LYS A 219 13.10 -8.28 -13.35
N LEU A 220 13.05 -7.06 -12.80
CA LEU A 220 12.60 -5.86 -13.52
C LEU A 220 13.73 -5.16 -14.26
N GLY A 221 14.93 -5.19 -13.71
CA GLY A 221 16.12 -4.54 -14.28
C GLY A 221 16.07 -2.99 -14.22
N PRO A 222 17.10 -2.30 -14.76
CA PRO A 222 17.29 -0.85 -14.61
C PRO A 222 16.14 0.02 -15.08
N TYR A 223 15.40 -0.41 -16.11
CA TYR A 223 14.25 0.33 -16.65
C TYR A 223 13.15 0.54 -15.60
N PHE A 224 13.07 -0.31 -14.58
CA PHE A 224 12.17 -0.10 -13.44
C PHE A 224 12.44 1.24 -12.75
N LEU A 225 13.72 1.56 -12.50
CA LEU A 225 14.08 2.79 -11.80
C LEU A 225 13.82 4.03 -12.65
N GLU A 226 14.05 3.93 -13.96
CA GLU A 226 13.71 4.98 -14.92
C GLU A 226 12.22 5.31 -14.88
N LEU A 227 11.36 4.31 -15.01
CA LEU A 227 9.90 4.48 -14.92
C LEU A 227 9.48 5.04 -13.56
N PHE A 228 10.02 4.48 -12.50
CA PHE A 228 9.62 4.85 -11.14
C PHE A 228 10.03 6.29 -10.79
N THR A 229 11.20 6.73 -11.26
CA THR A 229 11.68 8.11 -11.15
C THR A 229 10.80 9.05 -11.96
N GLY A 230 10.47 8.69 -13.20
CA GLY A 230 9.54 9.45 -14.03
C GLY A 230 8.20 9.65 -13.33
N PHE A 231 7.57 8.58 -12.86
CA PHE A 231 6.30 8.64 -12.14
C PHE A 231 6.33 9.53 -10.90
N LYS A 232 7.43 9.50 -10.13
CA LYS A 232 7.60 10.38 -8.98
C LYS A 232 7.69 11.85 -9.40
N ASN A 233 8.51 12.14 -10.40
CA ASN A 233 8.72 13.51 -10.87
C ASN A 233 7.44 14.10 -11.48
N ASP A 234 6.75 13.35 -12.34
CA ASP A 234 5.46 13.77 -12.93
C ASP A 234 4.43 14.06 -11.84
N ARG A 235 4.35 13.18 -10.82
CA ARG A 235 3.43 13.40 -9.72
C ARG A 235 3.74 14.67 -8.94
N ILE A 236 5.00 14.96 -8.68
CA ILE A 236 5.42 16.18 -7.98
C ILE A 236 5.11 17.41 -8.82
N ALA A 237 5.48 17.42 -10.09
CA ALA A 237 5.22 18.51 -11.03
C ALA A 237 3.72 18.84 -11.12
N LEU A 238 2.87 17.83 -11.36
CA LEU A 238 1.42 18.00 -11.44
C LEU A 238 0.80 18.49 -10.12
N LYS A 239 1.32 18.08 -8.97
CA LYS A 239 0.86 18.61 -7.66
C LYS A 239 1.19 20.08 -7.47
N HIS A 240 2.24 20.58 -8.10
CA HIS A 240 2.64 21.98 -8.10
C HIS A 240 2.05 22.78 -9.29
N GLY A 241 1.17 22.17 -10.07
CA GLY A 241 0.46 22.83 -11.19
C GLY A 241 1.22 22.86 -12.49
N ASP A 242 2.39 22.22 -12.57
CA ASP A 242 3.14 22.07 -13.83
C ASP A 242 2.54 20.96 -14.68
N THR A 243 1.82 21.34 -15.71
CA THR A 243 1.17 20.43 -16.67
C THR A 243 2.05 20.09 -17.88
N SER A 244 3.24 20.65 -17.99
CA SER A 244 4.18 20.39 -19.10
C SER A 244 4.66 18.94 -19.15
N VAL A 245 4.56 18.23 -18.03
CA VAL A 245 4.91 16.80 -17.89
C VAL A 245 3.84 15.85 -18.43
N ILE A 246 2.69 16.36 -18.90
CA ILE A 246 1.65 15.54 -19.53
C ILE A 246 2.11 15.13 -20.92
N ASP A 247 2.77 14.00 -20.98
CA ASP A 247 3.29 13.41 -22.21
C ASP A 247 2.31 12.39 -22.83
N LYS A 248 2.77 11.67 -23.87
CA LYS A 248 1.99 10.65 -24.58
C LYS A 248 1.42 9.56 -23.67
N MET A 249 2.06 9.28 -22.54
CA MET A 249 1.61 8.26 -21.60
C MET A 249 0.33 8.71 -20.88
N TRP A 250 0.22 10.01 -20.59
CA TRP A 250 -0.89 10.57 -19.82
C TRP A 250 -2.01 11.16 -20.69
N LEU A 251 -1.73 11.45 -21.99
CA LEU A 251 -2.72 12.01 -22.91
C LEU A 251 -4.09 11.29 -22.90
N PRO A 252 -4.17 9.95 -22.82
CA PRO A 252 -5.47 9.27 -22.75
C PRO A 252 -6.31 9.61 -21.52
N LEU A 253 -5.71 10.22 -20.49
CA LEU A 253 -6.38 10.64 -19.25
C LEU A 253 -6.74 12.13 -19.26
N VAL A 254 -6.42 12.84 -20.34
CA VAL A 254 -6.59 14.30 -20.43
C VAL A 254 -7.94 14.63 -21.05
N ASP A 255 -8.73 15.38 -20.31
CA ASP A 255 -9.87 16.12 -20.83
C ASP A 255 -9.41 17.57 -21.07
N GLU A 256 -9.33 17.99 -22.32
CA GLU A 256 -8.86 19.32 -22.70
C GLU A 256 -9.74 20.44 -22.13
N ASN A 257 -11.02 20.14 -21.86
CA ASN A 257 -11.93 21.09 -21.24
C ASN A 257 -11.80 21.13 -19.70
N ASN A 258 -11.06 20.19 -19.11
CA ASN A 258 -10.86 20.08 -17.67
C ASN A 258 -9.44 19.61 -17.31
N ILE A 259 -8.44 20.37 -17.65
CA ILE A 259 -7.02 20.08 -17.39
C ILE A 259 -6.75 19.89 -15.89
N LYS A 260 -7.38 20.69 -15.01
CA LYS A 260 -7.22 20.56 -13.57
C LYS A 260 -7.76 19.22 -13.03
N GLY A 261 -8.91 18.77 -13.54
CA GLY A 261 -9.47 17.46 -13.21
C GLY A 261 -8.59 16.33 -13.72
N SER A 262 -8.08 16.45 -14.95
CA SER A 262 -7.14 15.49 -15.55
C SER A 262 -5.85 15.38 -14.74
N SER A 263 -5.24 16.49 -14.36
CA SER A 263 -4.05 16.52 -13.50
C SER A 263 -4.30 15.82 -12.16
N ALA A 264 -5.44 16.06 -11.52
CA ALA A 264 -5.82 15.40 -10.27
C ALA A 264 -5.98 13.88 -10.45
N LEU A 265 -6.56 13.45 -11.56
CA LEU A 265 -6.70 12.04 -11.91
C LEU A 265 -5.33 11.38 -12.11
N ILE A 266 -4.43 11.99 -12.89
CA ILE A 266 -3.07 11.48 -13.12
C ILE A 266 -2.30 11.40 -11.80
N VAL A 267 -2.37 12.40 -10.93
CA VAL A 267 -1.76 12.39 -9.60
C VAL A 267 -2.27 11.22 -8.75
N ALA A 268 -3.57 10.89 -8.84
CA ALA A 268 -4.16 9.74 -8.14
C ALA A 268 -3.63 8.41 -8.69
N VAL A 269 -3.55 8.27 -10.02
CA VAL A 269 -2.97 7.09 -10.69
C VAL A 269 -1.51 6.89 -10.28
N LEU A 270 -0.70 7.96 -10.35
CA LEU A 270 0.71 7.93 -9.96
C LEU A 270 0.91 7.59 -8.49
N LYS A 271 0.01 8.04 -7.60
CA LYS A 271 0.04 7.66 -6.18
C LYS A 271 -0.15 6.15 -6.00
N ILE A 272 -1.04 5.54 -6.78
CA ILE A 272 -1.25 4.08 -6.76
C ILE A 272 0.03 3.35 -7.16
N PHE A 273 0.68 3.75 -8.25
CA PHE A 273 1.93 3.14 -8.71
C PHE A 273 3.05 3.24 -7.67
N LEU A 274 3.27 4.42 -7.14
CA LEU A 274 4.38 4.69 -6.25
C LEU A 274 4.22 3.99 -4.89
N ASN A 275 3.03 4.08 -4.28
CA ASN A 275 2.80 3.51 -2.96
C ASN A 275 2.56 2.00 -3.00
N GLY A 276 1.90 1.49 -4.05
CA GLY A 276 1.59 0.08 -4.18
C GLY A 276 2.80 -0.81 -4.44
N THR A 277 3.85 -0.26 -5.08
CA THR A 277 5.02 -1.04 -5.49
C THR A 277 5.82 -1.56 -4.30
N PHE A 278 6.15 -0.69 -3.32
CA PHE A 278 6.97 -1.09 -2.17
C PHE A 278 6.38 -2.29 -1.41
N GLY A 279 5.10 -2.23 -1.07
CA GLY A 279 4.43 -3.32 -0.35
C GLY A 279 4.37 -4.66 -1.10
N LYS A 280 4.66 -4.66 -2.41
CA LYS A 280 4.70 -5.87 -3.23
C LYS A 280 6.07 -6.55 -3.29
N LEU A 281 7.12 -5.86 -2.88
CA LEU A 281 8.48 -6.44 -2.85
C LEU A 281 8.58 -7.63 -1.91
N GLY A 282 7.90 -7.59 -0.76
CA GLY A 282 7.90 -8.66 0.24
C GLY A 282 6.86 -9.76 0.03
N SER A 283 6.06 -9.72 -1.03
CA SER A 283 4.98 -10.69 -1.24
C SER A 283 5.38 -11.80 -2.19
N ILE A 284 5.38 -13.06 -1.73
CA ILE A 284 5.61 -14.25 -2.59
C ILE A 284 4.57 -14.39 -3.70
N PHE A 285 3.41 -13.77 -3.57
CA PHE A 285 2.37 -13.79 -4.61
C PHE A 285 2.63 -12.75 -5.71
N SER A 286 3.65 -11.90 -5.53
CA SER A 286 3.99 -10.83 -6.44
C SER A 286 5.07 -11.24 -7.45
N LYS A 287 4.93 -10.76 -8.69
CA LYS A 287 5.94 -10.89 -9.74
C LYS A 287 7.19 -10.04 -9.47
N ILE A 288 7.06 -8.99 -8.66
CA ILE A 288 8.15 -8.08 -8.30
C ILE A 288 8.79 -8.42 -6.95
N PHE A 289 8.51 -9.62 -6.44
CA PHE A 289 9.07 -10.13 -5.20
C PHE A 289 10.58 -9.97 -5.12
N SER A 290 11.06 -9.27 -4.12
CA SER A 290 12.46 -8.93 -3.87
C SER A 290 12.63 -8.60 -2.39
N PRO A 291 12.53 -9.60 -1.50
CA PRO A 291 12.50 -9.39 -0.04
C PRO A 291 13.80 -8.76 0.48
N GLU A 292 14.90 -8.91 -0.26
CA GLU A 292 16.19 -8.27 0.03
C GLU A 292 16.16 -6.74 -0.10
N LEU A 293 15.10 -6.17 -0.70
CA LEU A 293 14.91 -4.73 -0.88
C LEU A 293 13.94 -4.12 0.15
N MET A 294 13.45 -4.92 1.09
CA MET A 294 12.57 -4.43 2.16
C MET A 294 13.33 -4.24 3.45
#